data_ca2021da514d82553b7d2918a981168d
#
_entry.id   ca2021da514d82553b7d2918a981168d
#
_cell.length_a   1.000
_cell.length_b   1.000
_cell.length_c   1.000
_cell.angle_alpha   90.00
_cell.angle_beta   90.00
_cell.angle_gamma   90.00
#
_symmetry.space_group_name_H-M   'P 1'
#
loop_
_entity.id
_entity.type
_entity.pdbx_description
1 polymer ?
#
loop_
_entity_poly.entity_id
_entity_poly.type
_entity_poly.pdbx_seq_one_letter_code
_entity_poly.pdbx_strand_id
1 'polypeptide(L)'
;MHIYADPSRVPVVLIEQHVMVVPQHGSNKDLASSSSEQKDTIVLPKLQGESLVLKNINGKKGGRVLRAVIFVHGFQGHHLDLRLVRNQWLLLDPGAECLMSEANEDKTSEDFKEMGGRLAGEAVAFLKRKVDKLARHGGCKELKLSFVGHSIGNIIIRTALAEPALQPYLKNLYTYISISGPHLGYWYSSNSLFNSGLWLLKKLKGAQCIHQLTFSDDQDPQNTFFYRLCKSKTLENFKNIILLSSPQDGYVPYHSARIELCPAASADNSRKGQVFTEMLNNCLDQMRAPSSETRIFMRCDVNFDQSAHGRNLNTMIGRAAHIEFLETDIYARFIMWSFPELFR
;
A
#
# COMPACT_ATOMS: atom_id res chain seq x y z
N MET A 1 0.28 25.48 -14.40
CA MET A 1 1.22 24.73 -13.55
C MET A 1 2.44 24.44 -14.40
N HIS A 2 3.57 25.12 -14.18
CA HIS A 2 4.79 24.85 -14.95
C HIS A 2 5.49 23.64 -14.34
N ILE A 3 5.53 22.53 -15.06
CA ILE A 3 6.36 21.38 -14.72
C ILE A 3 7.75 21.70 -15.25
N TYR A 4 8.69 22.02 -14.34
CA TYR A 4 10.09 22.31 -14.69
C TYR A 4 10.93 21.05 -14.95
N ALA A 5 10.33 19.89 -15.13
CA ALA A 5 11.03 18.68 -15.51
C ALA A 5 11.07 18.54 -17.02
N ASP A 6 12.19 18.03 -17.55
CA ASP A 6 12.27 17.59 -18.93
C ASP A 6 11.08 16.65 -19.22
N PRO A 7 10.24 16.93 -20.25
CA PRO A 7 9.09 16.07 -20.58
C PRO A 7 9.46 14.59 -20.76
N SER A 8 10.68 14.29 -21.20
CA SER A 8 11.19 12.93 -21.34
C SER A 8 11.40 12.20 -19.99
N ARG A 9 11.43 12.93 -18.88
CA ARG A 9 11.61 12.38 -17.52
C ARG A 9 10.32 12.23 -16.73
N VAL A 10 9.18 12.58 -17.30
CA VAL A 10 7.89 12.41 -16.64
C VAL A 10 7.47 10.95 -16.71
N PRO A 11 7.33 10.24 -15.58
CA PRO A 11 6.90 8.86 -15.60
C PRO A 11 5.47 8.73 -16.15
N VAL A 12 5.24 7.70 -16.94
CA VAL A 12 3.91 7.33 -17.39
C VAL A 12 3.22 6.56 -16.27
N VAL A 13 2.05 7.01 -15.84
CA VAL A 13 1.25 6.36 -14.80
C VAL A 13 -0.02 5.78 -15.43
N LEU A 14 -0.16 4.46 -15.36
CA LEU A 14 -1.35 3.72 -15.78
C LEU A 14 -2.15 3.36 -14.53
N ILE A 15 -3.45 3.67 -14.53
CA ILE A 15 -4.33 3.46 -13.37
C ILE A 15 -5.43 2.48 -13.72
N GLU A 16 -5.53 1.42 -12.91
CA GLU A 16 -6.65 0.48 -12.86
C GLU A 16 -7.41 0.73 -11.56
N GLN A 17 -8.66 1.16 -11.64
CA GLN A 17 -9.48 1.52 -10.49
C GLN A 17 -10.68 0.59 -10.36
N HIS A 18 -10.86 0.02 -9.16
CA HIS A 18 -12.04 -0.77 -8.79
C HIS A 18 -12.79 -0.03 -7.67
N VAL A 19 -14.06 0.28 -7.92
CA VAL A 19 -14.95 0.88 -6.91
C VAL A 19 -15.85 -0.21 -6.37
N MET A 20 -15.76 -0.48 -5.06
CA MET A 20 -16.64 -1.41 -4.36
C MET A 20 -17.81 -0.62 -3.80
N VAL A 21 -18.99 -0.79 -4.39
CA VAL A 21 -20.23 -0.11 -3.96
C VAL A 21 -21.04 -1.05 -3.07
N VAL A 22 -21.58 -0.53 -1.97
CA VAL A 22 -22.54 -1.25 -1.15
C VAL A 22 -23.84 -1.41 -1.95
N PRO A 23 -24.39 -2.63 -2.11
CA PRO A 23 -25.71 -2.80 -2.69
C PRO A 23 -26.74 -2.06 -1.82
N GLN A 24 -27.45 -1.09 -2.38
CA GLN A 24 -28.60 -0.52 -1.69
C GLN A 24 -29.67 -1.62 -1.60
N HIS A 25 -30.04 -2.03 -0.39
CA HIS A 25 -31.21 -2.89 -0.17
C HIS A 25 -32.46 -2.13 -0.59
N GLY A 26 -32.77 -2.17 -1.88
CA GLY A 26 -34.08 -1.82 -2.42
C GLY A 26 -35.01 -2.99 -2.21
N SER A 27 -36.00 -2.82 -1.38
CA SER A 27 -37.18 -3.71 -1.34
C SER A 27 -37.87 -3.64 -2.71
N ASN A 28 -37.82 -4.71 -3.51
CA ASN A 28 -38.97 -5.38 -4.14
C ASN A 28 -38.54 -6.35 -5.27
N LYS A 29 -38.98 -7.57 -5.04
CA LYS A 29 -39.64 -8.56 -5.90
C LYS A 29 -39.32 -8.62 -7.41
N ASP A 30 -39.00 -9.86 -7.77
CA ASP A 30 -39.29 -10.61 -8.99
C ASP A 30 -38.47 -10.32 -10.26
N LEU A 31 -37.74 -11.29 -10.66
CA LEU A 31 -37.82 -12.13 -11.87
C LEU A 31 -36.45 -12.58 -12.42
N ALA A 32 -36.39 -13.86 -12.44
CA ALA A 32 -35.69 -14.83 -13.32
C ALA A 32 -34.62 -14.39 -14.34
N SER A 33 -33.50 -15.11 -14.23
CA SER A 33 -32.65 -15.68 -15.28
C SER A 33 -32.34 -14.92 -16.57
N SER A 34 -31.07 -14.61 -16.77
CA SER A 34 -30.33 -15.04 -17.98
C SER A 34 -28.85 -14.69 -17.87
N SER A 35 -28.02 -15.68 -18.12
CA SER A 35 -26.58 -15.60 -18.32
C SER A 35 -26.26 -14.78 -19.58
N SER A 36 -25.42 -13.77 -19.46
CA SER A 36 -24.68 -13.24 -20.61
C SER A 36 -23.38 -12.61 -20.14
N GLU A 37 -22.28 -13.11 -20.68
CA GLU A 37 -20.97 -12.53 -20.59
C GLU A 37 -21.00 -11.09 -21.07
N GLN A 38 -20.63 -10.14 -20.20
CA GLN A 38 -20.41 -8.75 -20.60
C GLN A 38 -18.93 -8.40 -20.51
N LYS A 39 -18.36 -8.11 -21.68
CA LYS A 39 -17.10 -7.42 -21.87
C LYS A 39 -17.21 -6.02 -21.23
N ASP A 40 -16.37 -5.75 -20.25
CA ASP A 40 -16.29 -4.45 -19.61
C ASP A 40 -15.71 -3.39 -20.56
N THR A 41 -16.58 -2.56 -21.06
CA THR A 41 -16.23 -1.32 -21.75
C THR A 41 -16.13 -0.23 -20.69
N ILE A 42 -14.94 0.36 -20.55
CA ILE A 42 -14.68 1.46 -19.62
C ILE A 42 -15.47 2.70 -20.05
N VAL A 43 -16.50 3.05 -19.29
CA VAL A 43 -17.20 4.32 -19.40
C VAL A 43 -16.69 5.27 -18.31
N LEU A 44 -15.93 6.27 -18.70
CA LEU A 44 -15.51 7.36 -17.83
C LEU A 44 -16.76 8.17 -17.40
N PRO A 45 -17.01 8.39 -16.10
CA PRO A 45 -18.08 9.27 -15.66
C PRO A 45 -17.70 10.72 -15.97
N LYS A 46 -18.57 11.41 -16.72
CA LYS A 46 -18.51 12.85 -16.92
C LYS A 46 -18.66 13.55 -15.57
N LEU A 47 -17.64 14.31 -15.18
CA LEU A 47 -17.70 15.25 -14.07
C LEU A 47 -18.74 16.34 -14.39
N GLN A 48 -19.94 16.23 -13.84
CA GLN A 48 -20.85 17.35 -13.70
C GLN A 48 -20.54 18.05 -12.38
N GLY A 49 -20.08 19.29 -12.50
CA GLY A 49 -19.87 20.16 -11.35
C GLY A 49 -21.17 20.54 -10.70
N GLU A 50 -21.49 19.95 -9.55
CA GLU A 50 -22.49 20.47 -8.66
C GLU A 50 -21.84 21.22 -7.49
N SER A 51 -22.12 22.51 -7.48
CA SER A 51 -21.79 23.45 -6.41
C SER A 51 -22.41 22.97 -5.10
N LEU A 52 -21.57 22.51 -4.17
CA LEU A 52 -21.99 22.19 -2.80
C LEU A 52 -22.27 23.50 -2.05
N VAL A 53 -23.54 23.85 -1.98
CA VAL A 53 -24.05 24.87 -1.06
C VAL A 53 -23.88 24.39 0.38
N LEU A 54 -22.97 25.02 1.09
CA LEU A 54 -22.80 24.85 2.54
C LEU A 54 -24.09 25.30 3.25
N LYS A 55 -24.92 24.35 3.66
CA LYS A 55 -26.01 24.61 4.62
C LYS A 55 -25.38 24.76 6.00
N ASN A 56 -25.36 25.98 6.49
CA ASN A 56 -25.13 26.35 7.89
C ASN A 56 -26.13 25.59 8.78
N ILE A 57 -25.66 24.62 9.55
CA ILE A 57 -26.42 24.06 10.67
C ILE A 57 -25.80 24.63 11.94
N ASN A 58 -26.53 25.54 12.55
CA ASN A 58 -26.25 26.09 13.86
C ASN A 58 -26.23 25.01 14.95
N GLY A 59 -25.17 25.02 15.76
CA GLY A 59 -25.23 24.63 17.16
C GLY A 59 -24.96 23.19 17.50
N LYS A 60 -23.67 22.77 17.46
CA LYS A 60 -23.01 21.93 18.49
C LYS A 60 -21.51 22.10 18.29
N LYS A 61 -20.73 22.34 19.37
CA LYS A 61 -19.27 22.42 19.35
C LYS A 61 -18.70 21.19 18.63
N GLY A 62 -18.38 21.33 17.34
CA GLY A 62 -17.90 20.25 16.49
C GLY A 62 -16.47 19.89 16.88
N GLY A 63 -16.25 18.69 17.40
CA GLY A 63 -14.93 18.13 17.58
C GLY A 63 -14.16 18.07 16.22
N ARG A 64 -12.83 18.11 16.29
CA ARG A 64 -11.95 18.10 15.10
C ARG A 64 -11.76 16.69 14.56
N VAL A 65 -11.59 16.57 13.24
CA VAL A 65 -11.14 15.34 12.59
C VAL A 65 -9.62 15.28 12.68
N LEU A 66 -9.09 14.22 13.27
CA LEU A 66 -7.66 13.93 13.25
C LEU A 66 -7.33 13.10 12.00
N ARG A 67 -6.57 13.66 11.10
CA ARG A 67 -6.00 12.95 9.94
C ARG A 67 -4.55 12.64 10.23
N ALA A 68 -4.26 11.37 10.49
CA ALA A 68 -2.93 10.87 10.82
C ALA A 68 -2.39 10.03 9.67
N VAL A 69 -1.15 10.26 9.27
CA VAL A 69 -0.48 9.53 8.19
C VAL A 69 0.87 9.02 8.70
N ILE A 70 1.08 7.71 8.58
CA ILE A 70 2.31 7.04 9.02
C ILE A 70 3.07 6.55 7.79
N PHE A 71 4.32 7.00 7.67
CA PHE A 71 5.23 6.66 6.57
C PHE A 71 6.28 5.67 7.05
N VAL A 72 6.47 4.56 6.31
CA VAL A 72 7.35 3.46 6.70
C VAL A 72 8.32 3.13 5.57
N HIS A 73 9.60 3.33 5.82
CA HIS A 73 10.70 3.10 4.87
C HIS A 73 10.96 1.61 4.59
N GLY A 74 11.76 1.33 3.57
CA GLY A 74 12.13 -0.01 3.14
C GLY A 74 13.39 -0.56 3.82
N PHE A 75 13.95 -1.63 3.22
CA PHE A 75 15.16 -2.30 3.68
C PHE A 75 16.37 -1.35 3.64
N GLN A 76 17.11 -1.28 4.75
CA GLN A 76 18.23 -0.34 4.95
C GLN A 76 17.87 1.12 4.62
N GLY A 77 16.58 1.45 4.76
CA GLY A 77 16.08 2.79 4.50
C GLY A 77 16.14 3.69 5.74
N HIS A 78 15.82 4.94 5.52
CA HIS A 78 15.81 6.01 6.51
C HIS A 78 14.40 6.64 6.59
N HIS A 79 13.99 7.16 7.74
CA HIS A 79 12.66 7.76 7.90
C HIS A 79 12.36 8.86 6.87
N LEU A 80 13.38 9.60 6.39
CA LEU A 80 13.20 10.66 5.38
C LEU A 80 13.06 10.15 3.93
N ASP A 81 13.18 8.87 3.67
CA ASP A 81 13.09 8.36 2.30
C ASP A 81 11.75 8.73 1.63
N LEU A 82 10.66 8.68 2.38
CA LEU A 82 9.33 9.05 1.88
C LEU A 82 8.99 10.54 2.02
N ARG A 83 9.99 11.42 2.25
CA ARG A 83 9.78 12.87 2.45
C ARG A 83 9.08 13.55 1.27
N LEU A 84 9.33 13.11 0.03
CA LEU A 84 8.70 13.68 -1.16
C LEU A 84 7.21 13.35 -1.20
N VAL A 85 6.82 12.12 -0.91
CA VAL A 85 5.42 11.69 -0.83
C VAL A 85 4.70 12.42 0.31
N ARG A 86 5.34 12.51 1.50
CA ARG A 86 4.80 13.29 2.63
C ARG A 86 4.58 14.75 2.24
N ASN A 87 5.52 15.37 1.54
CA ASN A 87 5.39 16.78 1.15
C ASN A 87 4.21 16.98 0.20
N GLN A 88 3.98 16.08 -0.76
CA GLN A 88 2.80 16.14 -1.62
C GLN A 88 1.50 15.95 -0.83
N TRP A 89 1.48 15.06 0.16
CA TRP A 89 0.34 14.89 1.06
C TRP A 89 0.03 16.18 1.83
N LEU A 90 1.04 16.81 2.42
CA LEU A 90 0.89 18.06 3.18
C LEU A 90 0.50 19.26 2.30
N LEU A 91 0.89 19.29 1.03
CA LEU A 91 0.40 20.29 0.08
C LEU A 91 -1.09 20.11 -0.21
N LEU A 92 -1.58 18.88 -0.23
CA LEU A 92 -2.99 18.56 -0.45
C LEU A 92 -3.84 18.73 0.81
N ASP A 93 -3.32 18.29 1.96
CA ASP A 93 -3.95 18.39 3.27
C ASP A 93 -2.97 18.94 4.31
N PRO A 94 -2.87 20.27 4.43
CA PRO A 94 -1.97 20.92 5.41
C PRO A 94 -2.31 20.62 6.87
N GLY A 95 -3.50 20.08 7.14
CA GLY A 95 -3.97 19.70 8.48
C GLY A 95 -3.62 18.25 8.86
N ALA A 96 -2.98 17.50 8.00
CA ALA A 96 -2.57 16.14 8.31
C ALA A 96 -1.42 16.10 9.31
N GLU A 97 -1.50 15.20 10.28
CA GLU A 97 -0.43 14.93 11.24
C GLU A 97 0.38 13.73 10.74
N CYS A 98 1.65 13.98 10.38
CA CYS A 98 2.52 12.96 9.79
C CYS A 98 3.49 12.38 10.82
N LEU A 99 3.66 11.06 10.79
CA LEU A 99 4.74 10.32 11.45
C LEU A 99 5.64 9.72 10.36
N MET A 100 6.90 10.09 10.34
CA MET A 100 7.96 9.39 9.59
C MET A 100 8.56 8.38 10.56
N SER A 101 8.28 7.08 10.37
CA SER A 101 8.67 6.04 11.34
C SER A 101 10.17 5.85 11.40
N GLU A 102 10.74 5.93 12.61
CA GLU A 102 12.14 5.69 12.94
C GLU A 102 12.34 4.33 13.66
N ALA A 103 11.24 3.68 14.05
CA ALA A 103 11.27 2.50 14.92
C ALA A 103 12.11 1.33 14.39
N ASN A 104 12.32 1.28 13.07
CA ASN A 104 13.06 0.21 12.40
C ASN A 104 14.32 0.68 11.67
N GLU A 105 14.78 1.92 11.86
CA GLU A 105 16.08 2.33 11.32
C GLU A 105 17.17 1.40 11.86
N ASP A 106 18.12 1.01 10.98
CA ASP A 106 19.20 0.06 11.25
C ASP A 106 18.77 -1.37 11.65
N LYS A 107 17.45 -1.67 11.69
CA LYS A 107 16.89 -2.95 12.13
C LYS A 107 16.02 -3.65 11.08
N THR A 108 16.07 -3.21 9.85
CA THR A 108 15.24 -3.74 8.76
C THR A 108 15.66 -5.13 8.26
N SER A 109 16.74 -5.70 8.77
CA SER A 109 17.16 -7.09 8.50
C SER A 109 16.57 -8.12 9.46
N GLU A 110 15.92 -7.69 10.53
CA GLU A 110 15.36 -8.54 11.56
C GLU A 110 14.05 -9.25 11.11
N ASP A 111 13.43 -9.96 12.04
CA ASP A 111 12.15 -10.63 11.85
C ASP A 111 11.00 -9.61 11.63
N PHE A 112 10.09 -9.88 10.68
CA PHE A 112 8.98 -8.97 10.41
C PHE A 112 8.03 -8.80 11.60
N LYS A 113 7.85 -9.81 12.44
CA LYS A 113 7.00 -9.69 13.63
C LYS A 113 7.59 -8.69 14.63
N GLU A 114 8.91 -8.73 14.83
CA GLU A 114 9.60 -7.76 15.68
C GLU A 114 9.51 -6.35 15.11
N MET A 115 9.76 -6.20 13.79
CA MET A 115 9.64 -4.91 13.11
C MET A 115 8.21 -4.36 13.18
N GLY A 116 7.20 -5.21 12.97
CA GLY A 116 5.79 -4.85 13.10
C GLY A 116 5.41 -4.41 14.50
N GLY A 117 5.90 -5.12 15.53
CA GLY A 117 5.68 -4.77 16.93
C GLY A 117 6.25 -3.41 17.30
N ARG A 118 7.48 -3.08 16.82
CA ARG A 118 8.08 -1.75 17.02
C ARG A 118 7.27 -0.64 16.36
N LEU A 119 6.88 -0.84 15.10
CA LEU A 119 6.02 0.12 14.40
C LEU A 119 4.67 0.31 15.10
N ALA A 120 4.03 -0.77 15.56
CA ALA A 120 2.76 -0.68 16.29
C ALA A 120 2.90 0.15 17.57
N GLY A 121 3.97 -0.05 18.34
CA GLY A 121 4.28 0.74 19.54
C GLY A 121 4.48 2.23 19.24
N GLU A 122 5.28 2.54 18.22
CA GLU A 122 5.54 3.93 17.77
C GLU A 122 4.26 4.60 17.29
N ALA A 123 3.47 3.92 16.45
CA ALA A 123 2.20 4.43 15.93
C ALA A 123 1.20 4.73 17.04
N VAL A 124 1.02 3.82 17.99
CA VAL A 124 0.12 4.02 19.14
C VAL A 124 0.57 5.20 20.00
N ALA A 125 1.87 5.30 20.29
CA ALA A 125 2.41 6.42 21.04
C ALA A 125 2.17 7.78 20.33
N PHE A 126 2.37 7.81 19.00
CA PHE A 126 2.08 8.97 18.18
C PHE A 126 0.59 9.35 18.24
N LEU A 127 -0.31 8.39 17.99
CA LEU A 127 -1.75 8.63 17.97
C LEU A 127 -2.26 9.12 19.33
N LYS A 128 -1.83 8.50 20.44
CA LYS A 128 -2.20 8.95 21.79
C LYS A 128 -1.81 10.41 22.02
N ARG A 129 -0.57 10.80 21.71
CA ARG A 129 -0.13 12.19 21.85
C ARG A 129 -0.99 13.17 21.06
N LYS A 130 -1.39 12.80 19.82
CA LYS A 130 -2.22 13.67 18.97
C LYS A 130 -3.67 13.76 19.45
N VAL A 131 -4.26 12.64 19.87
CA VAL A 131 -5.61 12.61 20.46
C VAL A 131 -5.65 13.41 21.76
N ASP A 132 -4.68 13.26 22.66
CA ASP A 132 -4.58 13.99 23.93
C ASP A 132 -4.43 15.52 23.70
N LYS A 133 -3.67 15.91 22.67
CA LYS A 133 -3.57 17.30 22.27
C LYS A 133 -4.92 17.86 21.82
N LEU A 134 -5.67 17.11 21.02
CA LEU A 134 -7.01 17.53 20.57
C LEU A 134 -8.03 17.55 21.70
N ALA A 135 -7.94 16.61 22.65
CA ALA A 135 -8.85 16.54 23.80
C ALA A 135 -8.82 17.86 24.61
N ARG A 136 -7.64 18.50 24.74
CA ARG A 136 -7.48 19.79 25.40
C ARG A 136 -8.06 20.98 24.61
N HIS A 137 -8.36 20.80 23.31
CA HIS A 137 -8.81 21.87 22.40
C HIS A 137 -10.18 21.61 21.78
N GLY A 138 -11.09 20.91 22.49
CA GLY A 138 -12.45 20.68 22.04
C GLY A 138 -12.76 19.25 21.61
N GLY A 139 -11.79 18.34 21.72
CA GLY A 139 -11.98 16.90 21.47
C GLY A 139 -11.71 16.46 20.04
N CYS A 140 -11.49 15.16 19.90
CA CYS A 140 -11.38 14.46 18.63
C CYS A 140 -12.73 13.81 18.31
N LYS A 141 -13.37 14.21 17.22
CA LYS A 141 -14.65 13.64 16.77
C LYS A 141 -14.44 12.38 15.96
N GLU A 142 -13.41 12.38 15.13
CA GLU A 142 -13.12 11.32 14.17
C GLU A 142 -11.62 11.19 13.99
N LEU A 143 -11.14 9.97 13.84
CA LEU A 143 -9.76 9.67 13.44
C LEU A 143 -9.79 9.01 12.07
N LYS A 144 -9.03 9.56 11.12
CA LYS A 144 -8.68 8.92 9.85
C LYS A 144 -7.20 8.56 9.90
N LEU A 145 -6.90 7.27 9.87
CA LEU A 145 -5.54 6.74 9.97
C LEU A 145 -5.09 6.17 8.63
N SER A 146 -4.09 6.77 8.04
CA SER A 146 -3.53 6.36 6.75
C SER A 146 -2.09 5.86 6.91
N PHE A 147 -1.69 4.97 6.01
CA PHE A 147 -0.33 4.43 5.97
C PHE A 147 0.25 4.56 4.56
N VAL A 148 1.54 4.84 4.51
CA VAL A 148 2.35 4.84 3.29
C VAL A 148 3.59 3.99 3.53
N GLY A 149 3.78 2.94 2.75
CA GLY A 149 4.95 2.07 2.85
C GLY A 149 5.74 2.01 1.56
N HIS A 150 7.05 1.90 1.67
CA HIS A 150 7.93 1.59 0.55
C HIS A 150 8.58 0.22 0.76
N SER A 151 8.62 -0.59 -0.30
CA SER A 151 9.30 -1.90 -0.28
C SER A 151 8.81 -2.77 0.89
N ILE A 152 9.73 -3.34 1.69
CA ILE A 152 9.38 -4.14 2.89
C ILE A 152 8.64 -3.34 3.97
N GLY A 153 8.68 -1.99 3.93
CA GLY A 153 7.86 -1.15 4.81
C GLY A 153 6.39 -1.49 4.75
N ASN A 154 5.91 -1.98 3.60
CA ASN A 154 4.53 -2.46 3.42
C ASN A 154 4.24 -3.74 4.21
N ILE A 155 5.25 -4.62 4.33
CA ILE A 155 5.12 -5.85 5.11
C ILE A 155 5.15 -5.53 6.61
N ILE A 156 6.01 -4.59 7.00
CA ILE A 156 6.07 -4.07 8.38
C ILE A 156 4.74 -3.45 8.79
N ILE A 157 4.10 -2.63 7.91
CA ILE A 157 2.76 -2.07 8.13
C ILE A 157 1.73 -3.18 8.34
N ARG A 158 1.65 -4.15 7.42
CA ARG A 158 0.68 -5.24 7.54
C ARG A 158 0.89 -6.05 8.81
N THR A 159 2.13 -6.29 9.19
CA THR A 159 2.46 -6.99 10.45
C THR A 159 2.05 -6.16 11.66
N ALA A 160 2.33 -4.87 11.67
CA ALA A 160 1.91 -3.96 12.74
C ALA A 160 0.39 -3.92 12.92
N LEU A 161 -0.38 -3.95 11.81
CA LEU A 161 -1.85 -3.99 11.84
C LEU A 161 -2.40 -5.29 12.46
N ALA A 162 -1.63 -6.38 12.44
CA ALA A 162 -1.99 -7.62 13.11
C ALA A 162 -1.70 -7.60 14.63
N GLU A 163 -0.91 -6.63 15.11
CA GLU A 163 -0.55 -6.52 16.53
C GLU A 163 -1.73 -6.05 17.39
N PRO A 164 -1.93 -6.66 18.59
CA PRO A 164 -3.03 -6.28 19.48
C PRO A 164 -3.08 -4.80 19.83
N ALA A 165 -1.94 -4.12 19.86
CA ALA A 165 -1.84 -2.69 20.18
C ALA A 165 -2.57 -1.78 19.17
N LEU A 166 -2.65 -2.18 17.90
CA LEU A 166 -3.33 -1.42 16.84
C LEU A 166 -4.80 -1.85 16.63
N GLN A 167 -5.27 -2.95 17.23
CA GLN A 167 -6.66 -3.40 17.08
C GLN A 167 -7.72 -2.31 17.36
N PRO A 168 -7.60 -1.46 18.40
CA PRO A 168 -8.58 -0.40 18.65
C PRO A 168 -8.69 0.65 17.52
N TYR A 169 -7.65 0.77 16.68
CA TYR A 169 -7.55 1.78 15.62
C TYR A 169 -7.93 1.24 14.24
N LEU A 170 -8.14 -0.07 14.05
CA LEU A 170 -8.44 -0.67 12.75
C LEU A 170 -9.69 -0.08 12.10
N LYS A 171 -10.71 0.24 12.88
CA LYS A 171 -11.94 0.90 12.41
C LYS A 171 -11.73 2.31 11.86
N ASN A 172 -10.56 2.89 12.10
CA ASN A 172 -10.19 4.23 11.66
C ASN A 172 -9.29 4.24 10.43
N LEU A 173 -8.96 3.06 9.87
CA LEU A 173 -8.10 2.94 8.70
C LEU A 173 -8.76 3.60 7.49
N TYR A 174 -8.02 4.53 6.88
CA TYR A 174 -8.54 5.35 5.79
C TYR A 174 -7.86 5.02 4.46
N THR A 175 -6.64 5.49 4.24
CA THR A 175 -5.94 5.25 2.98
C THR A 175 -4.63 4.50 3.22
N TYR A 176 -4.42 3.46 2.43
CA TYR A 176 -3.16 2.74 2.35
C TYR A 176 -2.52 2.94 1.00
N ILE A 177 -1.31 3.50 0.98
CA ILE A 177 -0.46 3.56 -0.22
C ILE A 177 0.68 2.58 -0.05
N SER A 178 0.72 1.59 -0.92
CA SER A 178 1.83 0.66 -1.02
C SER A 178 2.69 1.00 -2.22
N ILE A 179 3.93 1.40 -2.00
CA ILE A 179 4.90 1.69 -3.03
C ILE A 179 5.84 0.49 -3.14
N SER A 180 5.73 -0.25 -4.24
CA SER A 180 6.57 -1.42 -4.52
C SER A 180 6.65 -2.42 -3.35
N GLY A 181 5.50 -2.79 -2.77
CA GLY A 181 5.43 -3.69 -1.62
C GLY A 181 5.45 -5.17 -2.03
N PRO A 182 6.34 -6.03 -1.46
CA PRO A 182 6.39 -7.46 -1.79
C PRO A 182 5.28 -8.25 -1.06
N HIS A 183 4.00 -7.96 -1.34
CA HIS A 183 2.84 -8.49 -0.62
C HIS A 183 2.68 -10.00 -0.66
N LEU A 184 3.19 -10.65 -1.73
CA LEU A 184 3.19 -12.10 -1.93
C LEU A 184 4.61 -12.70 -1.84
N GLY A 185 5.56 -11.97 -1.23
CA GLY A 185 6.96 -12.37 -1.13
C GLY A 185 7.67 -12.41 -2.49
N TYR A 186 8.73 -13.22 -2.57
CA TYR A 186 9.62 -13.28 -3.74
C TYR A 186 9.47 -14.56 -4.57
N TRP A 187 8.43 -15.37 -4.37
CA TRP A 187 8.18 -16.49 -5.27
C TRP A 187 7.91 -16.00 -6.70
N TYR A 188 8.36 -16.78 -7.68
CA TYR A 188 8.24 -16.50 -9.11
C TYR A 188 8.92 -15.20 -9.56
N SER A 189 9.92 -14.72 -8.81
CA SER A 189 10.78 -13.61 -9.26
C SER A 189 11.56 -14.02 -10.51
N SER A 190 11.48 -13.22 -11.57
CA SER A 190 12.19 -13.46 -12.83
C SER A 190 13.62 -12.90 -12.86
N ASN A 191 14.00 -12.06 -11.88
CA ASN A 191 15.32 -11.42 -11.86
C ASN A 191 16.37 -12.34 -11.26
N SER A 192 17.16 -13.02 -12.12
CA SER A 192 18.20 -13.95 -11.70
C SER A 192 19.37 -13.28 -10.97
N LEU A 193 19.73 -12.06 -11.35
CA LEU A 193 20.81 -11.30 -10.71
C LEU A 193 20.43 -10.89 -9.29
N PHE A 194 19.20 -10.44 -9.11
CA PHE A 194 18.67 -10.12 -7.79
C PHE A 194 18.55 -11.37 -6.91
N ASN A 195 18.08 -12.48 -7.49
CA ASN A 195 17.98 -13.77 -6.77
C ASN A 195 19.36 -14.26 -6.31
N SER A 196 20.41 -14.04 -7.10
CA SER A 196 21.80 -14.35 -6.70
C SER A 196 22.26 -13.47 -5.54
N GLY A 197 21.91 -12.17 -5.55
CA GLY A 197 22.17 -11.25 -4.44
C GLY A 197 21.43 -11.63 -3.17
N LEU A 198 20.16 -12.03 -3.26
CA LEU A 198 19.39 -12.54 -2.13
C LEU A 198 19.99 -13.82 -1.54
N TRP A 199 20.49 -14.73 -2.39
CA TRP A 199 21.17 -15.94 -1.94
C TRP A 199 22.43 -15.59 -1.11
N LEU A 200 23.18 -14.57 -1.54
CA LEU A 200 24.33 -14.09 -0.77
C LEU A 200 23.91 -13.47 0.56
N LEU A 201 22.87 -12.65 0.58
CA LEU A 201 22.33 -12.04 1.79
C LEU A 201 21.79 -13.06 2.78
N LYS A 202 21.19 -14.17 2.30
CA LYS A 202 20.79 -15.29 3.17
C LYS A 202 21.93 -15.94 3.95
N LYS A 203 23.14 -15.94 3.39
CA LYS A 203 24.33 -16.45 4.06
C LYS A 203 24.88 -15.51 5.13
N LEU A 204 24.51 -14.24 5.09
CA LEU A 204 24.88 -13.28 6.12
C LEU A 204 24.03 -13.52 7.38
N LYS A 205 24.69 -13.66 8.51
CA LYS A 205 24.00 -13.79 9.81
C LYS A 205 23.14 -12.55 10.07
N GLY A 206 21.84 -12.74 10.40
CA GLY A 206 20.96 -11.67 10.83
C GLY A 206 19.97 -11.14 9.76
N ALA A 207 19.89 -11.76 8.57
CA ALA A 207 18.91 -11.36 7.54
C ALA A 207 17.61 -12.19 7.63
N GLN A 208 16.93 -12.20 8.77
CA GLN A 208 15.73 -13.02 8.99
C GLN A 208 14.60 -12.65 8.03
N CYS A 209 14.39 -11.36 7.76
CA CYS A 209 13.39 -10.90 6.81
C CYS A 209 13.60 -11.49 5.40
N ILE A 210 14.85 -11.74 4.99
CA ILE A 210 15.14 -12.35 3.68
C ILE A 210 14.71 -13.81 3.64
N HIS A 211 14.86 -14.56 4.73
CA HIS A 211 14.34 -15.92 4.84
C HIS A 211 12.82 -15.93 4.73
N GLN A 212 12.15 -15.00 5.38
CA GLN A 212 10.70 -14.85 5.33
C GLN A 212 10.24 -14.43 3.91
N LEU A 213 10.87 -13.42 3.28
CA LEU A 213 10.57 -12.97 1.92
C LEU A 213 10.68 -14.09 0.87
N THR A 214 11.57 -15.04 1.10
CA THR A 214 11.86 -16.14 0.17
C THR A 214 11.24 -17.47 0.58
N PHE A 215 10.38 -17.47 1.63
CA PHE A 215 9.68 -18.66 2.14
C PHE A 215 10.65 -19.78 2.55
N SER A 216 11.80 -19.43 3.11
CA SER A 216 12.78 -20.36 3.65
C SER A 216 12.85 -20.33 5.19
N ASP A 217 11.87 -19.71 5.80
CA ASP A 217 11.66 -19.62 7.24
C ASP A 217 10.93 -20.84 7.84
N ASP A 218 10.27 -21.68 7.01
CA ASP A 218 9.69 -22.95 7.40
C ASP A 218 9.74 -23.95 6.24
N GLN A 219 9.78 -25.25 6.54
CA GLN A 219 9.76 -26.33 5.53
C GLN A 219 8.38 -26.51 4.91
N ASP A 220 7.30 -26.31 5.69
CA ASP A 220 5.93 -26.31 5.16
C ASP A 220 5.57 -24.87 4.72
N PRO A 221 5.30 -24.65 3.44
CA PRO A 221 4.90 -23.34 2.94
C PRO A 221 3.72 -22.71 3.67
N GLN A 222 2.81 -23.49 4.23
CA GLN A 222 1.65 -23.01 4.99
C GLN A 222 2.01 -22.55 6.41
N ASN A 223 3.21 -22.88 6.90
CA ASN A 223 3.72 -22.41 8.17
C ASN A 223 4.61 -21.17 8.04
N THR A 224 4.92 -20.74 6.82
CA THR A 224 5.76 -19.58 6.59
C THR A 224 5.10 -18.28 7.05
N PHE A 225 5.92 -17.29 7.37
CA PHE A 225 5.47 -15.96 7.78
C PHE A 225 4.50 -15.34 6.77
N PHE A 226 4.83 -15.37 5.46
CA PHE A 226 4.00 -14.75 4.43
C PHE A 226 2.64 -15.40 4.27
N TYR A 227 2.56 -16.72 4.36
CA TYR A 227 1.28 -17.41 4.30
C TYR A 227 0.37 -16.98 5.47
N ARG A 228 0.91 -16.93 6.68
CA ARG A 228 0.17 -16.47 7.88
C ARG A 228 -0.24 -15.01 7.76
N LEU A 229 0.66 -14.14 7.26
CA LEU A 229 0.36 -12.73 7.04
C LEU A 229 -0.76 -12.52 6.01
N CYS A 230 -0.77 -13.29 4.93
CA CYS A 230 -1.84 -13.21 3.92
C CYS A 230 -3.20 -13.65 4.48
N LYS A 231 -3.24 -14.57 5.46
CA LYS A 231 -4.45 -14.95 6.19
C LYS A 231 -4.89 -13.92 7.23
N SER A 232 -3.96 -13.12 7.73
CA SER A 232 -4.27 -12.08 8.72
C SER A 232 -5.07 -10.96 8.07
N LYS A 233 -6.16 -10.57 8.73
CA LYS A 233 -7.12 -9.56 8.23
C LYS A 233 -6.56 -8.13 8.34
N THR A 234 -5.53 -7.83 7.60
CA THR A 234 -4.78 -6.57 7.70
C THR A 234 -5.18 -5.52 6.67
N LEU A 235 -5.80 -5.93 5.56
CA LEU A 235 -6.19 -5.04 4.46
C LEU A 235 -7.68 -4.73 4.42
N GLU A 236 -8.52 -5.53 5.08
CA GLU A 236 -9.98 -5.44 4.97
C GLU A 236 -10.59 -4.14 5.55
N ASN A 237 -9.89 -3.49 6.48
CA ASN A 237 -10.41 -2.31 7.18
C ASN A 237 -10.04 -0.97 6.50
N PHE A 238 -9.20 -0.97 5.48
CA PHE A 238 -8.91 0.25 4.74
C PHE A 238 -10.06 0.65 3.84
N LYS A 239 -10.40 1.93 3.86
CA LYS A 239 -11.37 2.51 2.95
C LYS A 239 -10.81 2.62 1.54
N ASN A 240 -9.54 3.03 1.42
CA ASN A 240 -8.88 3.17 0.13
C ASN A 240 -7.55 2.42 0.15
N ILE A 241 -7.27 1.64 -0.90
CA ILE A 241 -6.00 0.93 -1.09
C ILE A 241 -5.44 1.30 -2.46
N ILE A 242 -4.21 1.80 -2.48
CA ILE A 242 -3.50 2.21 -3.69
C ILE A 242 -2.19 1.42 -3.74
N LEU A 243 -2.07 0.53 -4.71
CA LEU A 243 -0.86 -0.24 -4.98
C LEU A 243 -0.09 0.43 -6.12
N LEU A 244 1.10 0.93 -5.81
CA LEU A 244 2.03 1.50 -6.77
C LEU A 244 3.11 0.47 -7.10
N SER A 245 3.29 0.18 -8.37
CA SER A 245 4.25 -0.78 -8.89
C SER A 245 4.95 -0.25 -10.14
N SER A 246 6.07 -0.84 -10.47
CA SER A 246 6.75 -0.60 -11.74
C SER A 246 7.14 -1.94 -12.38
N PRO A 247 6.83 -2.18 -13.67
CA PRO A 247 7.31 -3.37 -14.36
C PRO A 247 8.83 -3.38 -14.53
N GLN A 248 9.48 -2.24 -14.29
CA GLN A 248 10.93 -2.05 -14.36
C GLN A 248 11.64 -2.32 -13.02
N ASP A 249 10.85 -2.52 -11.95
CA ASP A 249 11.40 -2.85 -10.63
C ASP A 249 11.99 -4.27 -10.64
N GLY A 250 13.31 -4.36 -10.45
CA GLY A 250 13.99 -5.64 -10.37
C GLY A 250 14.17 -6.17 -8.95
N TYR A 251 13.80 -5.39 -7.92
CA TYR A 251 13.91 -5.81 -6.53
C TYR A 251 12.66 -6.51 -6.04
N VAL A 252 11.48 -5.94 -6.32
CA VAL A 252 10.21 -6.53 -5.92
C VAL A 252 9.53 -7.13 -7.14
N PRO A 253 9.11 -8.41 -7.09
CA PRO A 253 8.39 -9.02 -8.18
C PRO A 253 7.11 -8.24 -8.49
N TYR A 254 6.92 -7.86 -9.75
CA TYR A 254 5.81 -7.01 -10.19
C TYR A 254 4.44 -7.54 -9.77
N HIS A 255 4.19 -8.85 -9.95
CA HIS A 255 2.95 -9.49 -9.51
C HIS A 255 2.75 -9.44 -7.98
N SER A 256 3.85 -9.46 -7.22
CA SER A 256 3.80 -9.37 -5.75
C SER A 256 3.41 -7.96 -5.30
N ALA A 257 3.94 -6.92 -5.95
CA ALA A 257 3.58 -5.53 -5.67
C ALA A 257 2.13 -5.21 -6.03
N ARG A 258 1.57 -5.86 -7.06
CA ARG A 258 0.19 -5.68 -7.54
C ARG A 258 -0.84 -6.57 -6.84
N ILE A 259 -0.38 -7.56 -6.05
CA ILE A 259 -1.25 -8.63 -5.53
C ILE A 259 -2.01 -9.27 -6.70
N GLU A 260 -1.28 -9.89 -7.62
CA GLU A 260 -1.80 -10.40 -8.87
C GLU A 260 -1.22 -11.78 -9.20
N LEU A 261 -1.95 -12.56 -9.99
CA LEU A 261 -1.49 -13.85 -10.50
C LEU A 261 -0.47 -13.63 -11.63
N CYS A 262 0.68 -14.29 -11.55
CA CYS A 262 1.63 -14.28 -12.66
C CYS A 262 1.55 -15.56 -13.51
N PRO A 263 1.97 -15.53 -14.81
CA PRO A 263 1.91 -16.69 -15.68
C PRO A 263 2.62 -17.93 -15.12
N ALA A 264 3.76 -17.74 -14.48
CA ALA A 264 4.53 -18.83 -13.86
C ALA A 264 3.76 -19.51 -12.71
N ALA A 265 3.07 -18.72 -11.87
CA ALA A 265 2.24 -19.24 -10.79
C ALA A 265 0.96 -19.91 -11.34
N SER A 266 0.37 -19.35 -12.40
CA SER A 266 -0.82 -19.92 -13.05
C SER A 266 -0.54 -21.30 -13.67
N ALA A 267 0.67 -21.53 -14.16
CA ALA A 267 1.08 -22.81 -14.75
C ALA A 267 1.60 -23.84 -13.72
N ASP A 268 1.79 -23.43 -12.47
CA ASP A 268 2.38 -24.26 -11.41
C ASP A 268 1.29 -25.05 -10.66
N ASN A 269 1.10 -26.31 -11.00
CA ASN A 269 0.17 -27.21 -10.32
C ASN A 269 0.75 -27.84 -9.04
N SER A 270 1.97 -27.52 -8.67
CA SER A 270 2.61 -28.02 -7.45
C SER A 270 1.97 -27.43 -6.17
N ARG A 271 2.35 -27.99 -5.00
CA ARG A 271 1.95 -27.43 -3.71
C ARG A 271 2.32 -25.94 -3.56
N LYS A 272 3.47 -25.53 -4.14
CA LYS A 272 3.89 -24.13 -4.15
C LYS A 272 2.90 -23.24 -4.89
N GLY A 273 2.45 -23.65 -6.10
CA GLY A 273 1.45 -22.91 -6.87
C GLY A 273 0.11 -22.81 -6.16
N GLN A 274 -0.33 -23.90 -5.50
CA GLN A 274 -1.56 -23.91 -4.70
C GLN A 274 -1.48 -22.93 -3.53
N VAL A 275 -0.40 -22.97 -2.76
CA VAL A 275 -0.19 -22.07 -1.60
C VAL A 275 -0.09 -20.61 -2.05
N PHE A 276 0.59 -20.33 -3.16
CA PHE A 276 0.65 -18.99 -3.72
C PHE A 276 -0.74 -18.46 -4.11
N THR A 277 -1.55 -19.29 -4.75
CA THR A 277 -2.92 -18.95 -5.13
C THR A 277 -3.81 -18.71 -3.90
N GLU A 278 -3.66 -19.52 -2.85
CA GLU A 278 -4.36 -19.29 -1.57
C GLU A 278 -3.96 -17.94 -0.94
N MET A 279 -2.67 -17.61 -0.91
CA MET A 279 -2.17 -16.32 -0.40
C MET A 279 -2.73 -15.16 -1.20
N LEU A 280 -2.71 -15.24 -2.52
CA LEU A 280 -3.28 -14.25 -3.42
C LEU A 280 -4.76 -14.03 -3.13
N ASN A 281 -5.55 -15.11 -3.11
CA ASN A 281 -7.00 -15.05 -2.87
C ASN A 281 -7.31 -14.46 -1.49
N ASN A 282 -6.60 -14.86 -0.44
CA ASN A 282 -6.76 -14.29 0.89
C ASN A 282 -6.54 -12.77 0.91
N CYS A 283 -5.56 -12.25 0.17
CA CYS A 283 -5.34 -10.80 0.06
C CYS A 283 -6.44 -10.11 -0.76
N LEU A 284 -6.86 -10.70 -1.89
CA LEU A 284 -7.92 -10.14 -2.74
C LEU A 284 -9.27 -10.12 -2.01
N ASP A 285 -9.59 -11.17 -1.26
CA ASP A 285 -10.84 -11.25 -0.49
C ASP A 285 -10.89 -10.17 0.60
N GLN A 286 -9.77 -9.89 1.27
CA GLN A 286 -9.70 -8.78 2.23
C GLN A 286 -9.92 -7.42 1.54
N MET A 287 -9.33 -7.20 0.37
CA MET A 287 -9.52 -5.95 -0.37
C MET A 287 -10.94 -5.80 -0.92
N ARG A 288 -11.61 -6.91 -1.24
CA ARG A 288 -12.99 -6.96 -1.74
C ARG A 288 -14.03 -7.17 -0.64
N ALA A 289 -13.61 -7.26 0.62
CA ALA A 289 -14.51 -7.52 1.73
C ALA A 289 -15.67 -6.51 1.77
N PRO A 290 -16.90 -6.95 2.03
CA PRO A 290 -18.06 -6.06 2.15
C PRO A 290 -17.82 -4.97 3.20
N SER A 291 -18.22 -3.75 2.88
CA SER A 291 -18.11 -2.60 3.77
C SER A 291 -19.44 -1.83 3.78
N SER A 292 -19.76 -1.16 4.89
CA SER A 292 -20.89 -0.24 4.96
C SER A 292 -20.68 1.06 4.17
N GLU A 293 -19.44 1.31 3.73
CA GLU A 293 -19.06 2.48 2.93
C GLU A 293 -18.43 2.05 1.61
N THR A 294 -18.49 2.95 0.63
CA THR A 294 -17.77 2.77 -0.64
C THR A 294 -16.27 2.65 -0.38
N ARG A 295 -15.66 1.60 -0.93
CA ARG A 295 -14.22 1.36 -0.87
C ARG A 295 -13.62 1.51 -2.27
N ILE A 296 -12.40 2.02 -2.32
CA ILE A 296 -11.65 2.17 -3.57
C ILE A 296 -10.38 1.33 -3.49
N PHE A 297 -10.18 0.53 -4.52
CA PHE A 297 -8.97 -0.21 -4.76
C PHE A 297 -8.36 0.22 -6.09
N MET A 298 -7.09 0.63 -6.07
CA MET A 298 -6.38 1.09 -7.26
C MET A 298 -5.05 0.36 -7.39
N ARG A 299 -4.73 -0.05 -8.62
CA ARG A 299 -3.39 -0.43 -9.05
C ARG A 299 -2.86 0.66 -9.98
N CYS A 300 -1.69 1.18 -9.67
CA CYS A 300 -1.05 2.22 -10.46
C CYS A 300 0.32 1.74 -10.90
N ASP A 301 0.51 1.57 -12.20
CA ASP A 301 1.78 1.20 -12.79
C ASP A 301 2.54 2.44 -13.20
N VAL A 302 3.74 2.59 -12.67
CA VAL A 302 4.62 3.72 -12.94
C VAL A 302 5.76 3.26 -13.83
N ASN A 303 5.80 3.75 -15.06
CA ASN A 303 6.89 3.51 -16.00
C ASN A 303 7.83 4.71 -15.96
N PHE A 304 9.02 4.51 -15.43
CA PHE A 304 10.07 5.52 -15.40
C PHE A 304 10.84 5.52 -16.72
N ASP A 305 11.25 6.71 -17.20
CA ASP A 305 12.10 6.81 -18.37
C ASP A 305 13.52 6.34 -18.04
N GLN A 306 13.93 5.24 -18.67
CA GLN A 306 15.28 4.67 -18.50
C GLN A 306 16.29 5.22 -19.48
N SER A 307 15.89 6.02 -20.47
CA SER A 307 16.80 6.54 -21.50
C SER A 307 17.86 7.48 -20.92
N ALA A 308 17.55 8.15 -19.82
CA ALA A 308 18.44 9.08 -19.13
C ALA A 308 19.56 8.43 -18.31
N HIS A 309 19.44 7.15 -17.98
CA HIS A 309 20.35 6.49 -17.00
C HIS A 309 21.43 5.60 -17.62
N GLY A 310 21.53 5.51 -18.93
CA GLY A 310 22.52 4.65 -19.59
C GLY A 310 22.45 3.17 -19.15
N ARG A 311 23.04 2.25 -19.87
CA ARG A 311 23.14 0.83 -19.46
C ARG A 311 24.24 0.67 -18.39
N ASN A 312 23.88 0.86 -17.13
CA ASN A 312 24.76 0.56 -16.00
C ASN A 312 24.24 -0.65 -15.21
N LEU A 313 25.03 -1.16 -14.26
CA LEU A 313 24.64 -2.30 -13.41
C LEU A 313 23.33 -2.07 -12.66
N ASN A 314 23.05 -0.85 -12.20
CA ASN A 314 21.83 -0.52 -11.46
C ASN A 314 20.57 -0.65 -12.33
N THR A 315 20.63 -0.25 -13.61
CA THR A 315 19.52 -0.46 -14.56
C THR A 315 19.35 -1.93 -14.91
N MET A 316 20.45 -2.69 -15.04
CA MET A 316 20.38 -4.14 -15.32
C MET A 316 19.70 -4.95 -14.20
N ILE A 317 19.89 -4.57 -12.94
CA ILE A 317 19.26 -5.26 -11.79
C ILE A 317 17.92 -4.65 -11.39
N GLY A 318 17.44 -3.61 -12.12
CA GLY A 318 16.15 -2.95 -11.82
C GLY A 318 16.15 -2.13 -10.52
N ARG A 319 17.34 -1.87 -9.94
CA ARG A 319 17.47 -1.03 -8.75
C ARG A 319 17.00 0.40 -9.02
N ALA A 320 17.28 0.91 -10.22
CA ALA A 320 16.94 2.28 -10.58
C ALA A 320 15.44 2.56 -10.37
N ALA A 321 14.55 1.74 -10.95
CA ALA A 321 13.11 1.94 -10.80
C ALA A 321 12.61 1.81 -9.36
N HIS A 322 13.20 0.90 -8.56
CA HIS A 322 12.83 0.74 -7.15
C HIS A 322 13.16 1.98 -6.31
N ILE A 323 14.30 2.60 -6.57
CA ILE A 323 14.77 3.81 -5.87
C ILE A 323 14.14 5.08 -6.44
N GLU A 324 13.81 5.12 -7.74
CA GLU A 324 13.19 6.27 -8.39
C GLU A 324 11.87 6.68 -7.72
N PHE A 325 11.15 5.74 -7.12
CA PHE A 325 10.00 6.04 -6.28
C PHE A 325 10.33 6.95 -5.07
N LEU A 326 11.58 6.99 -4.62
CA LEU A 326 12.02 7.83 -3.51
C LEU A 326 12.66 9.15 -3.98
N GLU A 327 13.10 9.21 -5.23
CA GLU A 327 13.83 10.33 -5.81
C GLU A 327 12.95 11.29 -6.60
N THR A 328 11.73 10.87 -6.97
CA THR A 328 10.75 11.72 -7.66
C THR A 328 9.40 11.76 -6.95
N ASP A 329 8.72 12.88 -7.03
CA ASP A 329 7.36 13.06 -6.47
C ASP A 329 6.28 13.15 -7.56
N ILE A 330 6.66 13.07 -8.83
CA ILE A 330 5.74 13.35 -9.95
C ILE A 330 4.57 12.36 -9.96
N TYR A 331 4.82 11.06 -9.76
CA TYR A 331 3.77 10.05 -9.70
C TYR A 331 2.83 10.27 -8.50
N ALA A 332 3.41 10.60 -7.33
CA ALA A 332 2.63 10.87 -6.12
C ALA A 332 1.76 12.12 -6.30
N ARG A 333 2.34 13.19 -6.86
CA ARG A 333 1.64 14.41 -7.22
C ARG A 333 0.48 14.11 -8.18
N PHE A 334 0.75 13.36 -9.25
CA PHE A 334 -0.27 13.01 -10.24
C PHE A 334 -1.45 12.29 -9.58
N ILE A 335 -1.19 11.24 -8.80
CA ILE A 335 -2.24 10.45 -8.15
C ILE A 335 -3.01 11.27 -7.10
N MET A 336 -2.30 11.97 -6.22
CA MET A 336 -2.92 12.73 -5.13
C MET A 336 -3.79 13.89 -5.64
N TRP A 337 -3.35 14.56 -6.71
CA TRP A 337 -4.10 15.67 -7.27
C TRP A 337 -5.20 15.24 -8.25
N SER A 338 -5.12 14.02 -8.80
CA SER A 338 -6.19 13.43 -9.60
C SER A 338 -7.34 12.88 -8.75
N PHE A 339 -7.04 12.42 -7.53
CA PHE A 339 -7.99 11.77 -6.62
C PHE A 339 -7.91 12.36 -5.19
N PRO A 340 -8.11 13.68 -5.01
CA PRO A 340 -7.85 14.34 -3.72
C PRO A 340 -8.73 13.82 -2.57
N GLU A 341 -9.92 13.28 -2.89
CA GLU A 341 -10.85 12.70 -1.91
C GLU A 341 -10.30 11.46 -1.20
N LEU A 342 -9.33 10.76 -1.78
CA LEU A 342 -8.70 9.59 -1.16
C LEU A 342 -7.72 9.96 -0.03
N PHE A 343 -7.36 11.24 0.09
CA PHE A 343 -6.27 11.72 0.95
C PHE A 343 -6.74 12.70 2.04
N ARG A 344 -8.02 13.06 2.05
CA ARG A 344 -8.60 14.07 2.97
C ARG A 344 -9.60 13.54 3.96
#